data_2739220e747d010a1dacf11fb2f9a443
#
_entry.id   2739220e747d010a1dacf11fb2f9a443
#
_cell.length_a   1.000
_cell.length_b   1.000
_cell.length_c   1.000
_cell.angle_alpha   90.00
_cell.angle_beta   90.00
_cell.angle_gamma   90.00
#
_symmetry.space_group_name_H-M   'P 1'
#
loop_
_entity.id
_entity.type
_entity.pdbx_description
1 polymer ?
#
loop_
_entity_poly.entity_id
_entity_poly.type
_entity_poly.pdbx_seq_one_letter_code
_entity_poly.pdbx_strand_id
1 'polypeptide(L)'
;LKYIPYTCLEPDNVLSFDYVTKPYLSREGAGVMLSYDEMSKELDDIAFQDRVNIKPLYSNIYSTMKEESKYLFPVIGTYITGDIPSGVFTRMGDFITDKNAVYVATYIE
;
A
#
# COMPACT_ATOMS: atom_id res chain seq x y z
N LEU A 1 17.18 3.54 -5.48
CA LEU A 1 16.92 4.28 -4.24
C LEU A 1 16.53 3.32 -3.13
N LYS A 2 17.19 3.41 -1.99
CA LYS A 2 17.07 2.44 -0.87
C LYS A 2 15.63 2.32 -0.31
N TYR A 3 14.86 3.39 -0.38
CA TYR A 3 13.53 3.47 0.25
C TYR A 3 12.37 3.59 -0.74
N ILE A 4 12.67 3.52 -2.02
CA ILE A 4 11.66 3.57 -3.09
C ILE A 4 11.76 2.26 -3.86
N PRO A 5 10.68 1.47 -3.94
CA PRO A 5 10.66 0.24 -4.72
C PRO A 5 10.94 0.55 -6.20
N TYR A 6 11.64 -0.34 -6.88
CA TYR A 6 11.85 -0.19 -8.31
C TYR A 6 10.51 -0.10 -9.04
N THR A 7 10.41 0.83 -9.96
CA THR A 7 9.16 1.08 -10.72
C THR A 7 9.51 1.34 -12.18
N CYS A 8 8.79 0.70 -13.09
CA CYS A 8 8.93 0.87 -14.53
C CYS A 8 7.56 0.92 -15.22
N LEU A 9 7.54 1.44 -16.44
CA LEU A 9 6.32 1.52 -17.26
C LEU A 9 6.14 0.29 -18.13
N GLU A 10 7.23 -0.40 -18.45
CA GLU A 10 7.24 -1.67 -19.14
C GLU A 10 8.12 -2.65 -18.36
N PRO A 11 7.71 -3.92 -18.23
CA PRO A 11 8.51 -4.91 -17.51
C PRO A 11 9.90 -5.07 -18.15
N ASP A 12 10.91 -5.05 -17.34
CA ASP A 12 12.30 -5.24 -17.72
C ASP A 12 12.98 -6.31 -16.85
N ASN A 13 14.28 -6.51 -17.06
CA ASN A 13 15.05 -7.52 -16.32
C ASN A 13 15.46 -7.10 -14.90
N VAL A 14 15.15 -5.88 -14.49
CA VAL A 14 15.41 -5.37 -13.13
C VAL A 14 14.20 -5.59 -12.22
N LEU A 15 12.98 -5.56 -12.80
CA LEU A 15 11.75 -5.80 -12.07
C LEU A 15 11.75 -7.20 -11.44
N SER A 16 11.44 -7.27 -10.15
CA SER A 16 11.26 -8.53 -9.41
C SER A 16 10.14 -9.38 -10.02
N PHE A 17 10.20 -10.71 -9.85
CA PHE A 17 9.05 -11.59 -10.16
C PHE A 17 7.83 -11.32 -9.27
N ASP A 18 8.06 -10.77 -8.10
CA ASP A 18 7.03 -10.40 -7.14
C ASP A 18 6.79 -8.89 -7.21
N TYR A 19 5.93 -8.49 -8.11
CA TYR A 19 5.60 -7.09 -8.38
C TYR A 19 4.10 -6.83 -8.21
N VAL A 20 3.74 -5.57 -8.17
CA VAL A 20 2.36 -5.09 -8.27
C VAL A 20 2.20 -4.23 -9.51
N THR A 21 1.03 -4.25 -10.11
CA THR A 21 0.65 -3.30 -11.15
C THR A 21 -0.29 -2.25 -10.57
N LYS A 22 -0.10 -1.01 -11.01
CA LYS A 22 -0.88 0.14 -10.53
C LYS A 22 -1.33 0.99 -11.71
N PRO A 23 -2.63 1.29 -11.84
CA PRO A 23 -3.08 2.27 -12.83
C PRO A 23 -2.44 3.64 -12.59
N TYR A 24 -2.14 4.39 -13.65
CA TYR A 24 -1.58 5.75 -13.52
C TYR A 24 -2.52 6.69 -12.77
N LEU A 25 -3.82 6.55 -13.02
CA LEU A 25 -4.86 7.37 -12.39
C LEU A 25 -5.75 6.47 -11.52
N SER A 26 -5.41 6.39 -10.26
CA SER A 26 -6.13 5.54 -9.30
C SER A 26 -5.97 6.08 -7.88
N ARG A 27 -6.85 5.64 -7.00
CA ARG A 27 -6.82 5.93 -5.56
C ARG A 27 -7.36 4.74 -4.76
N GLU A 28 -7.02 4.71 -3.49
CA GLU A 28 -7.59 3.75 -2.52
C GLU A 28 -7.38 2.28 -2.92
N GLY A 29 -6.27 1.98 -3.58
CA GLY A 29 -5.94 0.63 -4.04
C GLY A 29 -6.75 0.13 -5.24
N ALA A 30 -7.61 0.97 -5.83
CA ALA A 30 -8.42 0.57 -6.97
C ALA A 30 -7.54 0.19 -8.17
N GLY A 31 -7.76 -1.00 -8.72
CA GLY A 31 -7.01 -1.52 -9.87
C GLY A 31 -5.57 -1.94 -9.58
N VAL A 32 -5.14 -1.93 -8.33
CA VAL A 32 -3.86 -2.52 -7.93
C VAL A 32 -3.97 -4.03 -7.98
N MET A 33 -3.07 -4.68 -8.71
CA MET A 33 -3.05 -6.13 -8.88
C MET A 33 -1.68 -6.71 -8.55
N LEU A 34 -1.66 -7.96 -8.15
CA LEU A 34 -0.43 -8.71 -7.87
C LEU A 34 0.07 -9.41 -9.13
N SER A 35 1.37 -9.69 -9.20
CA SER A 35 2.03 -10.29 -10.38
C SER A 35 1.43 -11.64 -10.82
N TYR A 36 0.79 -12.36 -9.92
CA TYR A 36 0.13 -13.64 -10.19
C TYR A 36 -1.34 -13.50 -10.63
N ASP A 37 -1.89 -12.28 -10.62
CA ASP A 37 -3.24 -12.03 -11.13
C ASP A 37 -3.18 -12.00 -12.66
N GLU A 38 -3.93 -12.86 -13.35
CA GLU A 38 -3.89 -12.99 -14.81
C GLU A 38 -4.22 -11.66 -15.53
N MET A 39 -5.15 -10.89 -14.97
CA MET A 39 -5.57 -9.61 -15.52
C MET A 39 -4.51 -8.50 -15.40
N SER A 40 -3.48 -8.68 -14.58
CA SER A 40 -2.42 -7.67 -14.41
C SER A 40 -1.60 -7.42 -15.69
N LYS A 41 -1.67 -8.33 -16.66
CA LYS A 41 -0.90 -8.27 -17.92
C LYS A 41 -1.67 -7.64 -19.08
N GLU A 42 -2.98 -7.42 -18.93
CA GLU A 42 -3.87 -6.97 -20.01
C GLU A 42 -4.31 -5.51 -19.89
N LEU A 43 -3.81 -4.80 -18.88
CA LEU A 43 -4.23 -3.41 -18.62
C LEU A 43 -3.29 -2.43 -19.31
N ASP A 44 -3.89 -1.44 -20.00
CA ASP A 44 -3.19 -0.25 -20.49
C ASP A 44 -3.02 0.77 -19.35
N ASP A 45 -2.06 1.69 -19.52
CA ASP A 45 -1.81 2.80 -18.59
C ASP A 45 -1.54 2.36 -17.14
N ILE A 46 -0.69 1.35 -16.99
CA ILE A 46 -0.23 0.83 -15.69
C ILE A 46 1.27 0.99 -15.50
N ALA A 47 1.68 1.13 -14.26
CA ALA A 47 3.07 1.02 -13.82
C ALA A 47 3.29 -0.31 -13.10
N PHE A 48 4.48 -0.86 -13.27
CA PHE A 48 4.97 -2.06 -12.59
C PHE A 48 5.92 -1.64 -11.48
N GLN A 49 5.72 -2.15 -10.30
CA GLN A 49 6.54 -1.81 -9.14
C GLN A 49 6.88 -3.06 -8.33
N ASP A 50 8.14 -3.17 -7.91
CA ASP A 50 8.54 -4.22 -6.98
C ASP A 50 7.65 -4.21 -5.73
N ARG A 51 7.17 -5.37 -5.33
CA ARG A 51 6.33 -5.49 -4.16
C ARG A 51 7.14 -5.31 -2.88
N VAL A 52 6.66 -4.44 -2.01
CA VAL A 52 7.18 -4.31 -0.66
C VAL A 52 6.54 -5.38 0.23
N ASN A 53 7.35 -6.18 0.89
CA ASN A 53 6.88 -7.20 1.82
C ASN A 53 6.55 -6.56 3.17
N ILE A 54 5.27 -6.27 3.37
CA ILE A 54 4.75 -5.70 4.62
C ILE A 54 4.28 -6.85 5.52
N LYS A 55 4.72 -6.83 6.79
CA LYS A 55 4.27 -7.80 7.78
C LYS A 55 2.97 -7.33 8.42
N PRO A 56 1.94 -8.18 8.49
CA PRO A 56 0.71 -7.84 9.19
C PRO A 56 0.92 -7.79 10.70
N LEU A 57 0.15 -6.94 11.36
CA LEU A 57 0.09 -6.83 12.81
C LEU A 57 -1.29 -7.26 13.30
N TYR A 58 -1.32 -8.03 14.38
CA TYR A 58 -2.57 -8.38 15.05
C TYR A 58 -3.11 -7.15 15.78
N SER A 59 -4.32 -6.74 15.44
CA SER A 59 -4.87 -5.45 15.84
C SER A 59 -6.30 -5.58 16.33
N ASN A 60 -6.61 -4.86 17.39
CA ASN A 60 -7.97 -4.70 17.89
C ASN A 60 -8.60 -3.47 17.26
N ILE A 61 -9.75 -3.66 16.64
CA ILE A 61 -10.55 -2.57 16.06
C ILE A 61 -11.76 -2.37 16.94
N TYR A 62 -11.91 -1.14 17.41
CA TYR A 62 -13.06 -0.72 18.19
C TYR A 62 -13.96 0.14 17.31
N SER A 63 -15.20 -0.27 17.15
CA SER A 63 -16.25 0.54 16.54
C SER A 63 -17.41 0.69 17.52
N THR A 64 -18.30 1.64 17.26
CA THR A 64 -19.49 1.88 18.07
C THR A 64 -20.42 0.68 18.21
N MET A 65 -20.27 -0.33 17.34
CA MET A 65 -21.15 -1.49 17.29
C MET A 65 -20.44 -2.82 17.46
N LYS A 66 -19.11 -2.89 17.34
CA LYS A 66 -18.40 -4.15 17.35
C LYS A 66 -16.93 -3.98 17.71
N GLU A 67 -16.44 -4.86 18.55
CA GLU A 67 -15.02 -5.11 18.75
C GLU A 67 -14.60 -6.29 17.86
N GLU A 68 -13.57 -6.11 17.08
CA GLU A 68 -13.01 -7.12 16.18
C GLU A 68 -11.50 -7.12 16.27
N SER A 69 -10.92 -8.33 16.32
CA SER A 69 -9.46 -8.51 16.32
C SER A 69 -9.05 -9.28 15.08
N LYS A 70 -8.13 -8.74 14.32
CA LYS A 70 -7.62 -9.38 13.11
C LYS A 70 -6.21 -8.91 12.74
N TYR A 71 -5.57 -9.64 11.82
CA TYR A 71 -4.33 -9.21 11.21
C TYR A 71 -4.59 -8.14 10.16
N LEU A 72 -3.88 -7.03 10.28
CA LEU A 72 -3.96 -5.89 9.36
C LEU A 72 -2.57 -5.46 8.93
N PHE A 73 -2.49 -4.92 7.72
CA PHE A 73 -1.25 -4.41 7.15
C PHE A 73 -1.13 -2.91 7.39
N PRO A 74 -0.04 -2.46 8.06
CA PRO A 74 0.17 -1.04 8.33
C PRO A 74 0.71 -0.31 7.09
N VAL A 75 0.21 0.88 6.84
CA VAL A 75 0.74 1.83 5.88
C VAL A 75 0.96 3.16 6.59
N ILE A 76 2.21 3.63 6.57
CA ILE A 76 2.60 4.89 7.18
C ILE A 76 2.61 5.97 6.10
N GLY A 77 1.81 6.99 6.30
CA GLY A 77 1.81 8.19 5.48
C GLY A 77 2.54 9.33 6.18
N THR A 78 3.21 10.15 5.41
CA THR A 78 3.90 11.35 5.89
C THR A 78 3.41 12.57 5.15
N TYR A 79 3.29 13.68 5.86
CA TYR A 79 2.98 14.98 5.28
C TYR A 79 4.24 15.82 5.14
N ILE A 80 4.36 16.47 4.00
CA ILE A 80 5.39 17.48 3.74
C ILE A 80 4.68 18.74 3.32
N THR A 81 4.94 19.83 4.02
CA THR A 81 4.35 21.14 3.74
C THR A 81 5.48 22.15 3.50
N GLY A 82 5.59 22.64 2.25
CA GLY A 82 6.65 23.57 1.88
C GLY A 82 8.06 23.05 2.20
N ASP A 83 8.36 21.79 1.81
CA ASP A 83 9.61 21.08 2.04
C ASP A 83 9.92 20.74 3.51
N ILE A 84 8.96 20.92 4.41
CA ILE A 84 9.12 20.62 5.85
C ILE A 84 8.26 19.38 6.20
N PRO A 85 8.83 18.35 6.83
CA PRO A 85 8.04 17.25 7.38
C PRO A 85 7.04 17.76 8.42
N SER A 86 5.75 17.54 8.17
CA SER A 86 4.65 18.18 8.93
C SER A 86 3.83 17.21 9.76
N GLY A 87 4.05 15.94 9.62
CA GLY A 87 3.33 14.95 10.39
C GLY A 87 3.40 13.55 9.80
N VAL A 88 2.95 12.61 10.60
CA VAL A 88 2.87 11.19 10.25
C VAL A 88 1.53 10.64 10.69
N PHE A 89 0.99 9.71 9.93
CA PHE A 89 -0.21 8.97 10.29
C PHE A 89 -0.06 7.51 9.89
N THR A 90 -0.79 6.63 10.53
CA THR A 90 -0.82 5.21 10.18
C THR A 90 -2.24 4.80 9.82
N ARG A 91 -2.37 4.10 8.70
CA ARG A 91 -3.59 3.40 8.32
C ARG A 91 -3.33 1.90 8.40
N MET A 92 -4.34 1.15 8.81
CA MET A 92 -4.28 -0.31 8.84
C MET A 92 -5.45 -0.88 8.06
N GLY A 93 -5.18 -1.81 7.18
CA GLY A 93 -6.18 -2.40 6.30
C GLY A 93 -5.75 -3.76 5.74
N ASP A 94 -6.38 -4.14 4.65
CA ASP A 94 -6.06 -5.35 3.92
C ASP A 94 -4.70 -5.26 3.23
N PHE A 95 -4.26 -6.37 2.65
CA PHE A 95 -2.97 -6.47 1.96
C PHE A 95 -2.80 -5.39 0.87
N ILE A 96 -3.84 -5.14 0.08
CA ILE A 96 -3.95 -3.94 -0.75
C ILE A 96 -4.77 -2.92 0.04
N THR A 97 -4.14 -1.82 0.44
CA THR A 97 -4.80 -0.78 1.24
C THR A 97 -5.89 -0.11 0.43
N ASP A 98 -7.11 -0.19 0.89
CA ASP A 98 -8.29 0.34 0.24
C ASP A 98 -9.03 1.40 1.10
N LYS A 99 -10.23 1.77 0.67
CA LYS A 99 -11.11 2.73 1.39
C LYS A 99 -11.55 2.27 2.77
N ASN A 100 -11.49 0.97 3.05
CA ASN A 100 -11.90 0.39 4.33
C ASN A 100 -10.78 0.41 5.38
N ALA A 101 -9.57 0.83 5.01
CA ALA A 101 -8.46 0.96 5.94
C ALA A 101 -8.78 2.01 7.01
N VAL A 102 -8.47 1.69 8.26
CA VAL A 102 -8.76 2.54 9.42
C VAL A 102 -7.53 3.32 9.87
N TYR A 103 -7.73 4.55 10.33
CA TYR A 103 -6.66 5.31 10.97
C TYR A 103 -6.45 4.79 12.39
N VAL A 104 -5.19 4.66 12.78
CA VAL A 104 -4.81 4.24 14.13
C VAL A 104 -3.91 5.29 14.77
N ALA A 105 -3.95 5.37 16.10
CA ALA A 105 -3.05 6.25 16.83
C ALA A 105 -1.59 5.89 16.54
N THR A 106 -0.79 6.91 16.22
CA THR A 106 0.63 6.76 15.92
C THR A 106 1.43 7.56 16.95
N TYR A 107 2.37 6.91 17.61
CA TYR A 107 3.27 7.56 18.56
C TYR A 107 4.70 7.07 18.34
N ILE A 108 5.66 7.87 18.77
CA ILE A 108 7.09 7.56 18.71
C ILE A 108 7.57 7.35 20.17
N GLU A 109 8.20 6.22 20.39
CA GLU A 109 8.85 5.91 21.66
C GLU A 109 10.25 6.53 21.76
#